data_171131b66f5b4e0562548002bffba76f
#
_entry.id   171131b66f5b4e0562548002bffba76f
#
_cell.length_a   1.000
_cell.length_b   1.000
_cell.length_c   1.000
_cell.angle_alpha   90.00
_cell.angle_beta   90.00
_cell.angle_gamma   90.00
#
_symmetry.space_group_name_H-M   'P 1'
#
loop_
_entity.id
_entity.type
_entity.pdbx_description
1 polymer ?
#
loop_
_entity_poly.entity_id
_entity_poly.type
_entity_poly.pdbx_seq_one_letter_code
_entity_poly.pdbx_strand_id
1 'polypeptide(L)'
;MSVVSFSEVMNEEIGIRFDAEFYQKEYLNESFSLSKVGTIKLGDDAFVTDGQHGYYESDEKSNIHMLAARNCKNYFANTTDALSLAKWVDDKNKRSSLQYGDIILSTRGSVGCCAIVYDEVLPANINQDVARIKLNNSTSFCPEFLITYLNCKYGQNWMVRNQSGMVQQGLPLDKVRTIPLPLLSPTFQKQVETLVKNAHKKILISNRLYQEAEDILLIELHFKDFKQSREAVSVKRFSDFASSGRLDAEYYHIKYDNLEEKIKSVSYKTVADLQTFNARGVQPDYIPDGHISVINSKHILENGLDYDNFEKTNSEFLKQNEKAVIRENDILVYTTGANVGRAQPYLLSDIAIASNHVNILRLDGINPIYAALVLNSKIGRLQTERACTGSAQAELYPSDIEQFLIPILPEDKQETIAEKVKQSFALRTESKELIEMAKKKVEDEIYEMSKENDFK
;
A
#
# COMPACT_ATOMS: atom_id res chain seq x y z
N MET A 1 21.66 -13.82 23.87
CA MET A 1 22.61 -14.62 23.10
C MET A 1 22.09 -16.05 23.13
N SER A 2 21.92 -16.67 21.97
CA SER A 2 21.57 -18.10 21.86
C SER A 2 22.86 -18.90 21.75
N VAL A 3 22.91 -20.08 22.36
CA VAL A 3 24.00 -21.04 22.20
C VAL A 3 23.39 -22.26 21.52
N VAL A 4 23.95 -22.64 20.37
CA VAL A 4 23.50 -23.78 19.57
C VAL A 4 24.66 -24.76 19.48
N SER A 5 24.43 -26.04 19.72
CA SER A 5 25.43 -27.07 19.62
C SER A 5 25.83 -27.35 18.17
N PHE A 6 27.04 -27.81 17.93
CA PHE A 6 27.47 -28.18 16.59
C PHE A 6 26.60 -29.28 15.97
N SER A 7 26.11 -30.21 16.79
CA SER A 7 25.18 -31.25 16.33
C SER A 7 23.82 -30.69 15.85
N GLU A 8 23.29 -29.66 16.50
CA GLU A 8 22.06 -28.98 16.06
C GLU A 8 22.27 -28.28 14.71
N VAL A 9 23.43 -27.61 14.54
CA VAL A 9 23.79 -26.98 13.26
C VAL A 9 23.90 -28.00 12.12
N MET A 10 24.49 -29.17 12.40
CA MET A 10 24.68 -30.23 11.40
C MET A 10 23.39 -30.99 11.06
N ASN A 11 22.38 -30.94 11.92
CA ASN A 11 21.09 -31.61 11.74
C ASN A 11 20.01 -30.71 11.14
N GLU A 12 20.33 -29.45 10.77
CA GLU A 12 19.36 -28.57 10.12
C GLU A 12 18.95 -29.12 8.75
N GLU A 13 17.69 -29.49 8.61
CA GLU A 13 17.12 -30.06 7.37
C GLU A 13 17.20 -29.10 6.16
N ILE A 14 17.28 -27.78 6.43
CA ILE A 14 17.25 -26.72 5.43
C ILE A 14 18.64 -26.45 4.82
N GLY A 15 19.67 -27.11 5.36
CA GLY A 15 21.08 -26.95 4.98
C GLY A 15 21.92 -26.29 6.07
N ILE A 16 23.20 -26.65 6.13
CA ILE A 16 24.12 -26.19 7.16
C ILE A 16 24.36 -24.68 7.00
N ARG A 17 24.10 -23.94 8.06
CA ARG A 17 24.34 -22.48 8.16
C ARG A 17 25.15 -22.18 9.41
N PHE A 18 26.10 -21.21 9.29
CA PHE A 18 26.95 -20.77 10.41
C PHE A 18 26.74 -19.30 10.78
N ASP A 19 25.77 -18.62 10.15
CA ASP A 19 25.47 -17.23 10.44
C ASP A 19 24.62 -17.11 11.71
N ALA A 20 25.07 -16.24 12.63
CA ALA A 20 24.44 -16.06 13.94
C ALA A 20 22.97 -15.56 13.84
N GLU A 21 22.64 -14.81 12.76
CA GLU A 21 21.30 -14.29 12.51
C GLU A 21 20.29 -15.42 12.30
N PHE A 22 20.69 -16.53 11.71
CA PHE A 22 19.84 -17.71 11.52
C PHE A 22 19.44 -18.38 12.84
N TYR A 23 20.29 -18.28 13.89
CA TYR A 23 20.10 -18.92 15.19
C TYR A 23 19.68 -17.93 16.29
N GLN A 24 18.97 -16.86 15.95
CA GLN A 24 18.38 -15.96 16.96
C GLN A 24 17.39 -16.73 17.84
N LYS A 25 17.38 -16.39 19.14
CA LYS A 25 16.56 -17.06 20.15
C LYS A 25 15.07 -17.09 19.79
N GLU A 26 14.60 -16.05 19.17
CA GLU A 26 13.21 -15.93 18.72
C GLU A 26 12.86 -17.01 17.69
N TYR A 27 13.68 -17.17 16.64
CA TYR A 27 13.48 -18.19 15.59
C TYR A 27 13.57 -19.62 16.12
N LEU A 28 14.48 -19.87 17.08
CA LEU A 28 14.60 -21.19 17.72
C LEU A 28 13.36 -21.51 18.55
N ASN A 29 12.86 -20.56 19.33
CA ASN A 29 11.64 -20.73 20.12
C ASN A 29 10.42 -20.99 19.25
N GLU A 30 10.29 -20.28 18.13
CA GLU A 30 9.19 -20.47 17.17
C GLU A 30 9.26 -21.83 16.48
N SER A 31 10.47 -22.24 16.04
CA SER A 31 10.69 -23.58 15.47
C SER A 31 10.32 -24.66 16.48
N PHE A 32 10.69 -24.47 17.75
CA PHE A 32 10.32 -25.39 18.82
C PHE A 32 8.80 -25.45 19.04
N SER A 33 8.12 -24.31 19.06
CA SER A 33 6.65 -24.26 19.19
C SER A 33 5.97 -24.99 18.02
N LEU A 34 6.40 -24.75 16.80
CA LEU A 34 5.87 -25.40 15.60
C LEU A 34 6.11 -26.92 15.62
N SER A 35 7.27 -27.38 16.10
CA SER A 35 7.56 -28.83 16.21
C SER A 35 6.62 -29.55 17.18
N LYS A 36 6.15 -28.85 18.22
CA LYS A 36 5.18 -29.39 19.21
C LYS A 36 3.76 -29.47 18.65
N VAL A 37 3.35 -28.55 17.80
CA VAL A 37 2.02 -28.54 17.17
C VAL A 37 1.90 -29.62 16.09
N GLY A 38 3.02 -30.00 15.48
CA GLY A 38 3.05 -30.84 14.30
C GLY A 38 2.87 -30.03 13.03
N THR A 39 3.71 -30.29 12.04
CA THR A 39 3.72 -29.53 10.78
C THR A 39 3.90 -30.47 9.59
N ILE A 40 3.48 -30.01 8.41
CA ILE A 40 3.88 -30.56 7.11
C ILE A 40 4.61 -29.49 6.32
N LYS A 41 5.38 -29.86 5.30
CA LYS A 41 6.01 -28.89 4.41
C LYS A 41 4.99 -28.35 3.40
N LEU A 42 5.00 -27.03 3.15
CA LEU A 42 4.10 -26.41 2.18
C LEU A 42 4.10 -27.13 0.82
N GLY A 43 5.28 -27.53 0.35
CA GLY A 43 5.43 -28.24 -0.94
C GLY A 43 4.80 -29.61 -1.01
N ASP A 44 4.48 -30.26 0.13
CA ASP A 44 3.79 -31.54 0.17
C ASP A 44 2.29 -31.38 -0.14
N ASP A 45 1.74 -30.19 0.13
CA ASP A 45 0.29 -29.91 0.04
C ASP A 45 -0.06 -28.74 -0.91
N ALA A 46 0.95 -28.15 -1.57
CA ALA A 46 0.78 -27.07 -2.53
C ALA A 46 1.73 -27.15 -3.72
N PHE A 47 1.23 -26.77 -4.89
CA PHE A 47 2.05 -26.49 -6.06
C PHE A 47 2.67 -25.11 -5.96
N VAL A 48 4.01 -25.02 -6.03
CA VAL A 48 4.76 -23.76 -5.93
C VAL A 48 5.59 -23.56 -7.19
N THR A 49 5.36 -22.43 -7.87
CA THR A 49 6.09 -22.04 -9.09
C THR A 49 6.30 -20.52 -9.14
N ASP A 50 7.29 -20.07 -9.88
CA ASP A 50 7.47 -18.67 -10.25
C ASP A 50 6.81 -18.34 -11.59
N GLY A 51 6.80 -17.05 -11.92
CA GLY A 51 6.33 -16.57 -13.21
C GLY A 51 7.36 -16.63 -14.32
N GLN A 52 7.05 -15.94 -15.40
CA GLN A 52 7.92 -15.86 -16.57
C GLN A 52 9.19 -15.07 -16.28
N HIS A 53 10.32 -15.56 -16.78
CA HIS A 53 11.59 -14.88 -16.80
C HIS A 53 11.78 -14.09 -18.10
N GLY A 54 12.36 -12.90 -18.00
CA GLY A 54 12.73 -12.06 -19.14
C GLY A 54 11.69 -11.02 -19.53
N TYR A 55 11.67 -10.65 -20.80
CA TYR A 55 10.80 -9.63 -21.34
C TYR A 55 9.35 -10.13 -21.52
N TYR A 56 8.41 -9.26 -21.21
CA TYR A 56 6.97 -9.49 -21.41
C TYR A 56 6.44 -8.55 -22.47
N GLU A 57 5.70 -9.08 -23.43
CA GLU A 57 4.94 -8.24 -24.34
C GLU A 57 3.68 -7.75 -23.65
N SER A 58 3.55 -6.42 -23.56
CA SER A 58 2.35 -5.77 -23.06
C SER A 58 1.35 -5.55 -24.20
N ASP A 59 0.08 -5.67 -23.89
CA ASP A 59 -1.01 -5.32 -24.81
C ASP A 59 -2.06 -4.50 -24.02
N GLU A 60 -2.13 -3.21 -24.29
CA GLU A 60 -3.06 -2.29 -23.62
C GLU A 60 -4.54 -2.68 -23.80
N LYS A 61 -4.86 -3.51 -24.79
CA LYS A 61 -6.22 -4.00 -25.04
C LYS A 61 -6.54 -5.28 -24.26
N SER A 62 -5.52 -5.92 -23.67
CA SER A 62 -5.69 -7.12 -22.88
C SER A 62 -6.20 -6.76 -21.47
N ASN A 63 -7.07 -7.61 -20.94
CA ASN A 63 -7.52 -7.55 -19.55
C ASN A 63 -6.73 -8.48 -18.61
N ILE A 64 -5.63 -9.07 -19.07
CA ILE A 64 -4.80 -9.98 -18.27
C ILE A 64 -3.74 -9.15 -17.55
N HIS A 65 -3.71 -9.20 -16.23
CA HIS A 65 -2.78 -8.44 -15.42
C HIS A 65 -1.48 -9.22 -15.15
N MET A 66 -0.32 -8.54 -15.29
CA MET A 66 0.97 -9.06 -14.83
C MET A 66 1.26 -8.51 -13.43
N LEU A 67 1.12 -9.37 -12.42
CA LEU A 67 1.40 -9.00 -11.03
C LEU A 67 2.89 -9.18 -10.71
N ALA A 68 3.42 -8.24 -9.94
CA ALA A 68 4.80 -8.17 -9.48
C ALA A 68 4.87 -8.07 -7.95
N ALA A 69 6.07 -8.02 -7.38
CA ALA A 69 6.29 -7.94 -5.93
C ALA A 69 5.49 -6.82 -5.23
N ARG A 70 5.26 -5.68 -5.91
CA ARG A 70 4.44 -4.57 -5.38
C ARG A 70 2.98 -4.95 -5.13
N ASN A 71 2.43 -5.89 -5.91
CA ASN A 71 1.04 -6.34 -5.82
C ASN A 71 0.81 -7.36 -4.70
N CYS A 72 1.89 -7.79 -4.00
CA CYS A 72 1.85 -8.70 -2.86
C CYS A 72 1.77 -7.99 -1.50
N LYS A 73 1.83 -6.66 -1.44
CA LYS A 73 2.07 -5.93 -0.18
C LYS A 73 0.87 -5.78 0.75
N ASN A 74 -0.34 -5.94 0.25
CA ASN A 74 -1.55 -5.50 0.95
C ASN A 74 -2.45 -6.65 1.44
N TYR A 75 -1.91 -7.81 1.75
CA TYR A 75 -2.64 -9.01 2.17
C TYR A 75 -3.62 -9.56 1.09
N PHE A 76 -4.34 -8.69 0.40
CA PHE A 76 -5.14 -8.99 -0.79
C PHE A 76 -4.39 -8.53 -2.03
N ALA A 77 -4.28 -9.39 -3.03
CA ALA A 77 -3.67 -9.04 -4.30
C ALA A 77 -4.42 -7.86 -4.95
N ASN A 78 -3.69 -7.01 -5.66
CA ASN A 78 -4.28 -5.87 -6.36
C ASN A 78 -3.60 -5.68 -7.72
N THR A 79 -4.22 -4.88 -8.58
CA THR A 79 -3.74 -4.60 -9.94
C THR A 79 -3.09 -3.22 -10.07
N THR A 80 -2.80 -2.53 -8.95
CA THR A 80 -2.17 -1.20 -8.98
C THR A 80 -0.84 -1.27 -9.73
N ASP A 81 -0.69 -0.43 -10.74
CA ASP A 81 0.47 -0.38 -11.64
C ASP A 81 0.82 -1.75 -12.30
N ALA A 82 -0.12 -2.68 -12.39
CA ALA A 82 0.08 -3.92 -13.12
C ALA A 82 0.10 -3.66 -14.62
N LEU A 83 1.02 -4.29 -15.33
CA LEU A 83 1.05 -4.25 -16.79
C LEU A 83 -0.07 -5.12 -17.36
N SER A 84 -0.69 -4.68 -18.47
CA SER A 84 -1.60 -5.51 -19.25
C SER A 84 -0.77 -6.47 -20.11
N LEU A 85 -0.95 -7.77 -19.90
CA LEU A 85 -0.17 -8.82 -20.55
C LEU A 85 -0.82 -9.30 -21.83
N ALA A 86 -0.07 -9.45 -22.90
CA ALA A 86 -0.58 -10.02 -24.14
C ALA A 86 -1.05 -11.48 -23.92
N LYS A 87 -2.20 -11.85 -24.48
CA LYS A 87 -2.85 -13.14 -24.22
C LYS A 87 -1.94 -14.34 -24.55
N TRP A 88 -1.17 -14.29 -25.64
CA TRP A 88 -0.28 -15.38 -26.01
C TRP A 88 0.83 -15.63 -24.98
N VAL A 89 1.24 -14.59 -24.22
CA VAL A 89 2.22 -14.71 -23.13
C VAL A 89 1.60 -15.49 -21.96
N ASP A 90 0.36 -15.18 -21.56
CA ASP A 90 -0.36 -15.96 -20.56
C ASP A 90 -0.57 -17.42 -21.02
N ASP A 91 -0.99 -17.61 -22.27
CA ASP A 91 -1.21 -18.93 -22.85
C ASP A 91 0.07 -19.81 -22.82
N LYS A 92 1.24 -19.19 -23.03
CA LYS A 92 2.54 -19.87 -22.94
C LYS A 92 2.96 -20.17 -21.51
N ASN A 93 2.47 -19.41 -20.54
CA ASN A 93 2.87 -19.48 -19.12
C ASN A 93 1.72 -19.92 -18.20
N LYS A 94 0.92 -20.89 -18.61
CA LYS A 94 -0.24 -21.40 -17.85
C LYS A 94 0.09 -21.90 -16.45
N ARG A 95 1.34 -22.36 -16.20
CA ARG A 95 1.77 -22.79 -14.87
C ARG A 95 1.68 -21.70 -13.82
N SER A 96 1.88 -20.42 -14.22
CA SER A 96 1.87 -19.23 -13.35
C SER A 96 0.62 -18.36 -13.52
N SER A 97 -0.31 -18.75 -14.40
CA SER A 97 -1.62 -18.12 -14.52
C SER A 97 -2.43 -18.34 -13.24
N LEU A 98 -2.88 -17.25 -12.64
CA LEU A 98 -3.49 -17.24 -11.31
C LEU A 98 -4.95 -17.69 -11.33
N GLN A 99 -5.40 -18.22 -10.20
CA GLN A 99 -6.77 -18.66 -9.94
C GLN A 99 -7.25 -18.12 -8.59
N TYR A 100 -8.55 -18.11 -8.38
CA TYR A 100 -9.15 -17.78 -7.08
C TYR A 100 -8.57 -18.64 -5.97
N GLY A 101 -8.17 -18.04 -4.86
CA GLY A 101 -7.59 -18.71 -3.71
C GLY A 101 -6.09 -19.00 -3.83
N ASP A 102 -5.45 -18.74 -4.97
CA ASP A 102 -3.99 -18.78 -5.05
C ASP A 102 -3.37 -17.74 -4.14
N ILE A 103 -2.18 -18.02 -3.64
CA ILE A 103 -1.40 -17.03 -2.89
C ILE A 103 -0.19 -16.63 -3.72
N ILE A 104 0.07 -15.34 -3.78
CA ILE A 104 1.28 -14.78 -4.39
C ILE A 104 2.23 -14.34 -3.29
N LEU A 105 3.50 -14.72 -3.42
CA LEU A 105 4.58 -14.43 -2.48
C LEU A 105 5.72 -13.74 -3.21
N SER A 106 6.10 -12.55 -2.76
CA SER A 106 7.28 -11.87 -3.27
C SER A 106 8.56 -12.59 -2.83
N THR A 107 9.30 -13.13 -3.80
CA THR A 107 10.57 -13.86 -3.59
C THR A 107 11.80 -12.98 -3.76
N ARG A 108 11.64 -11.78 -4.35
CA ARG A 108 12.69 -10.77 -4.54
C ARG A 108 12.14 -9.37 -4.30
N GLY A 109 13.00 -8.44 -3.97
CA GLY A 109 12.62 -7.07 -3.62
C GLY A 109 11.99 -6.99 -2.23
N SER A 110 10.67 -6.93 -2.11
CA SER A 110 9.95 -6.99 -0.82
C SER A 110 9.72 -8.44 -0.39
N VAL A 111 10.79 -9.19 -0.13
CA VAL A 111 10.74 -10.63 0.18
C VAL A 111 9.83 -10.90 1.37
N GLY A 112 8.98 -11.94 1.24
CA GLY A 112 8.06 -12.36 2.29
C GLY A 112 6.69 -11.67 2.26
N CYS A 113 6.50 -10.61 1.45
CA CYS A 113 5.17 -10.04 1.26
C CYS A 113 4.27 -11.07 0.55
N CYS A 114 3.14 -11.39 1.17
CA CYS A 114 2.18 -12.37 0.67
C CYS A 114 0.79 -11.76 0.48
N ALA A 115 0.11 -12.13 -0.61
CA ALA A 115 -1.27 -11.73 -0.85
C ALA A 115 -2.11 -12.89 -1.40
N ILE A 116 -3.38 -12.95 -0.99
CA ILE A 116 -4.36 -13.88 -1.54
C ILE A 116 -5.03 -13.28 -2.78
N VAL A 117 -5.26 -14.14 -3.77
CA VAL A 117 -5.86 -13.79 -5.06
C VAL A 117 -7.36 -14.08 -5.02
N TYR A 118 -8.16 -13.05 -5.31
CA TYR A 118 -9.60 -13.14 -5.47
C TYR A 118 -10.03 -12.69 -6.88
N ASP A 119 -11.32 -12.77 -7.19
CA ASP A 119 -11.84 -12.58 -8.55
C ASP A 119 -11.56 -11.20 -9.16
N GLU A 120 -11.46 -10.15 -8.34
CA GLU A 120 -11.27 -8.77 -8.79
C GLU A 120 -9.91 -8.50 -9.48
N VAL A 121 -8.94 -9.38 -9.30
CA VAL A 121 -7.62 -9.24 -9.96
C VAL A 121 -7.45 -10.19 -11.13
N LEU A 122 -8.43 -11.07 -11.38
CA LEU A 122 -8.37 -12.07 -12.43
C LEU A 122 -8.98 -11.56 -13.76
N PRO A 123 -8.51 -11.99 -14.91
CA PRO A 123 -7.38 -12.92 -15.12
C PRO A 123 -6.01 -12.26 -14.89
N ALA A 124 -5.08 -13.00 -14.31
CA ALA A 124 -3.74 -12.49 -14.00
C ALA A 124 -2.66 -13.59 -14.10
N ASN A 125 -1.43 -13.14 -14.27
CA ASN A 125 -0.22 -13.95 -14.23
C ASN A 125 0.84 -13.23 -13.37
N ILE A 126 1.96 -13.86 -13.09
CA ILE A 126 3.03 -13.32 -12.26
C ILE A 126 4.37 -13.25 -12.99
N ASN A 127 5.24 -12.34 -12.55
CA ASN A 127 6.62 -12.27 -13.03
C ASN A 127 7.55 -13.19 -12.20
N GLN A 128 8.83 -13.25 -12.59
CA GLN A 128 9.86 -14.09 -11.96
C GLN A 128 10.17 -13.76 -10.49
N ASP A 129 9.78 -12.59 -10.01
CA ASP A 129 10.07 -12.12 -8.65
C ASP A 129 8.96 -12.51 -7.65
N VAL A 130 7.95 -13.21 -8.16
CA VAL A 130 6.77 -13.65 -7.40
C VAL A 130 6.60 -15.15 -7.55
N ALA A 131 6.38 -15.84 -6.44
CA ALA A 131 5.94 -17.21 -6.42
C ALA A 131 4.41 -17.29 -6.35
N ARG A 132 3.83 -18.20 -7.14
CA ARG A 132 2.46 -18.69 -7.03
C ARG A 132 2.44 -19.89 -6.11
N ILE A 133 1.57 -19.89 -5.11
CA ILE A 133 1.30 -21.02 -4.22
C ILE A 133 -0.17 -21.38 -4.43
N LYS A 134 -0.38 -22.58 -4.99
CA LYS A 134 -1.71 -23.15 -5.22
C LYS A 134 -1.88 -24.40 -4.36
N LEU A 135 -2.82 -24.36 -3.43
CA LEU A 135 -3.16 -25.54 -2.63
C LEU A 135 -3.66 -26.69 -3.50
N ASN A 136 -3.29 -27.92 -3.13
CA ASN A 136 -3.75 -29.13 -3.80
C ASN A 136 -5.24 -29.36 -3.52
N ASN A 137 -5.97 -30.00 -4.43
CA ASN A 137 -7.40 -30.27 -4.28
C ASN A 137 -7.75 -31.19 -3.09
N SER A 138 -6.77 -32.00 -2.65
CA SER A 138 -6.91 -32.94 -1.51
C SER A 138 -6.48 -32.35 -0.17
N THR A 139 -6.09 -31.08 -0.13
CA THR A 139 -5.59 -30.44 1.09
C THR A 139 -6.66 -30.31 2.16
N SER A 140 -6.25 -30.34 3.42
CA SER A 140 -7.06 -29.95 4.58
C SER A 140 -6.96 -28.47 4.93
N PHE A 141 -6.11 -27.73 4.23
CA PHE A 141 -5.92 -26.28 4.46
C PHE A 141 -6.84 -25.45 3.58
N CYS A 142 -7.34 -24.34 4.12
CA CYS A 142 -8.01 -23.33 3.32
C CYS A 142 -7.06 -22.15 2.98
N PRO A 143 -7.25 -21.50 1.81
CA PRO A 143 -6.38 -20.41 1.37
C PRO A 143 -6.29 -19.25 2.38
N GLU A 144 -7.39 -18.92 3.03
CA GLU A 144 -7.48 -17.83 4.00
C GLU A 144 -6.68 -18.13 5.28
N PHE A 145 -6.63 -19.39 5.71
CA PHE A 145 -5.74 -19.79 6.79
C PHE A 145 -4.27 -19.71 6.35
N LEU A 146 -3.95 -20.24 5.15
CA LEU A 146 -2.59 -20.23 4.64
C LEU A 146 -2.04 -18.81 4.50
N ILE A 147 -2.80 -17.87 3.90
CA ILE A 147 -2.35 -16.47 3.79
C ILE A 147 -2.18 -15.82 5.16
N THR A 148 -3.06 -16.15 6.14
CA THR A 148 -2.94 -15.62 7.50
C THR A 148 -1.68 -16.14 8.19
N TYR A 149 -1.40 -17.44 8.08
CA TYR A 149 -0.19 -18.05 8.62
C TYR A 149 1.08 -17.46 7.99
N LEU A 150 1.11 -17.32 6.66
CA LEU A 150 2.27 -16.72 5.97
C LEU A 150 2.52 -15.26 6.38
N ASN A 151 1.48 -14.53 6.77
CA ASN A 151 1.59 -13.14 7.23
C ASN A 151 1.67 -12.98 8.75
N CYS A 152 1.51 -14.04 9.56
CA CYS A 152 1.74 -14.00 11.00
C CYS A 152 3.24 -14.09 11.34
N LYS A 153 3.62 -13.88 12.61
CA LYS A 153 5.03 -13.89 13.03
C LYS A 153 5.77 -15.18 12.67
N TYR A 154 5.15 -16.34 12.81
CA TYR A 154 5.77 -17.64 12.50
C TYR A 154 6.14 -17.76 11.01
N GLY A 155 5.23 -17.42 10.12
CA GLY A 155 5.46 -17.44 8.68
C GLY A 155 6.48 -16.39 8.25
N GLN A 156 6.35 -15.15 8.75
CA GLN A 156 7.26 -14.05 8.40
C GLN A 156 8.68 -14.32 8.91
N ASN A 157 8.84 -14.70 10.17
CA ASN A 157 10.16 -14.98 10.75
C ASN A 157 10.83 -16.19 10.08
N TRP A 158 10.04 -17.21 9.71
CA TRP A 158 10.58 -18.33 8.94
C TRP A 158 11.12 -17.85 7.57
N MET A 159 10.38 -17.02 6.86
CA MET A 159 10.82 -16.48 5.57
C MET A 159 12.03 -15.57 5.71
N VAL A 160 12.08 -14.67 6.69
CA VAL A 160 13.23 -13.79 6.96
C VAL A 160 14.46 -14.62 7.28
N ARG A 161 14.35 -15.61 8.17
CA ARG A 161 15.44 -16.52 8.56
C ARG A 161 16.04 -17.27 7.37
N ASN A 162 15.23 -17.61 6.38
CA ASN A 162 15.61 -18.45 5.24
C ASN A 162 15.95 -17.68 3.95
N GLN A 163 16.02 -16.36 4.01
CA GLN A 163 16.54 -15.56 2.89
C GLN A 163 18.01 -15.88 2.60
N SER A 164 18.40 -15.73 1.36
CA SER A 164 19.77 -15.91 0.89
C SER A 164 20.17 -14.81 -0.09
N GLY A 165 21.47 -14.56 -0.21
CA GLY A 165 22.05 -13.54 -1.09
C GLY A 165 22.74 -12.41 -0.31
N MET A 166 23.98 -12.07 -0.72
CA MET A 166 24.80 -11.04 -0.03
C MET A 166 24.43 -9.61 -0.47
N VAL A 167 24.06 -9.41 -1.73
CA VAL A 167 23.78 -8.08 -2.30
C VAL A 167 22.28 -7.87 -2.49
N GLN A 168 21.58 -8.89 -2.94
CA GLN A 168 20.13 -8.88 -3.09
C GLN A 168 19.58 -10.12 -2.41
N GLN A 169 18.91 -9.93 -1.28
CA GLN A 169 18.24 -11.00 -0.57
C GLN A 169 17.08 -11.53 -1.40
N GLY A 170 16.91 -12.84 -1.38
CA GLY A 170 15.83 -13.54 -2.05
C GLY A 170 15.41 -14.77 -1.28
N LEU A 171 14.23 -15.27 -1.54
CA LEU A 171 13.71 -16.53 -1.00
C LEU A 171 13.55 -17.55 -2.15
N PRO A 172 14.48 -18.50 -2.31
CA PRO A 172 14.40 -19.50 -3.38
C PRO A 172 13.15 -20.37 -3.26
N LEU A 173 12.61 -20.85 -4.39
CA LEU A 173 11.38 -21.64 -4.41
C LEU A 173 11.49 -22.98 -3.67
N ASP A 174 12.68 -23.59 -3.64
CA ASP A 174 12.94 -24.79 -2.82
C ASP A 174 12.75 -24.49 -1.34
N LYS A 175 13.18 -23.31 -0.86
CA LYS A 175 12.92 -22.84 0.51
C LYS A 175 11.42 -22.57 0.73
N VAL A 176 10.74 -21.91 -0.20
CA VAL A 176 9.27 -21.71 -0.09
C VAL A 176 8.55 -23.03 0.13
N ARG A 177 8.95 -24.09 -0.59
CA ARG A 177 8.35 -25.44 -0.43
C ARG A 177 8.60 -26.06 0.94
N THR A 178 9.60 -25.63 1.67
CA THR A 178 9.92 -26.16 3.01
C THR A 178 9.30 -25.34 4.15
N ILE A 179 8.49 -24.33 3.88
CA ILE A 179 7.74 -23.60 4.92
C ILE A 179 6.91 -24.61 5.73
N PRO A 180 7.09 -24.69 7.07
CA PRO A 180 6.32 -25.60 7.91
C PRO A 180 4.89 -25.07 8.10
N LEU A 181 3.88 -25.85 7.73
CA LEU A 181 2.47 -25.52 7.93
C LEU A 181 1.94 -26.23 9.17
N PRO A 182 1.44 -25.50 10.20
CA PRO A 182 0.92 -26.13 11.42
C PRO A 182 -0.41 -26.84 11.14
N LEU A 183 -0.56 -28.05 11.70
CA LEU A 183 -1.74 -28.89 11.55
C LEU A 183 -2.83 -28.45 12.54
N LEU A 184 -3.51 -27.34 12.24
CA LEU A 184 -4.61 -26.82 13.04
C LEU A 184 -5.96 -27.38 12.56
N SER A 185 -6.91 -27.51 13.49
CA SER A 185 -8.21 -28.12 13.22
C SER A 185 -9.00 -27.41 12.11
N PRO A 186 -9.80 -28.15 11.31
CA PRO A 186 -10.63 -27.53 10.27
C PRO A 186 -11.63 -26.50 10.84
N THR A 187 -12.12 -26.72 12.07
CA THR A 187 -13.01 -25.79 12.75
C THR A 187 -12.29 -24.47 13.04
N PHE A 188 -11.04 -24.52 13.49
CA PHE A 188 -10.22 -23.34 13.72
C PHE A 188 -9.94 -22.59 12.41
N GLN A 189 -9.52 -23.31 11.38
CA GLN A 189 -9.27 -22.72 10.05
C GLN A 189 -10.52 -22.00 9.50
N LYS A 190 -11.73 -22.55 9.75
CA LYS A 190 -12.99 -21.92 9.34
C LYS A 190 -13.27 -20.60 10.05
N GLN A 191 -12.84 -20.48 11.32
CA GLN A 191 -12.94 -19.20 12.04
C GLN A 191 -12.01 -18.14 11.42
N VAL A 192 -10.77 -18.51 11.07
CA VAL A 192 -9.82 -17.63 10.38
C VAL A 192 -10.36 -17.24 9.01
N GLU A 193 -10.84 -18.20 8.23
CA GLU A 193 -11.48 -17.95 6.92
C GLU A 193 -12.59 -16.91 7.02
N THR A 194 -13.42 -17.00 8.04
CA THR A 194 -14.53 -16.05 8.25
C THR A 194 -14.03 -14.62 8.48
N LEU A 195 -12.97 -14.45 9.30
CA LEU A 195 -12.36 -13.14 9.54
C LEU A 195 -11.79 -12.54 8.25
N VAL A 196 -11.02 -13.34 7.51
CA VAL A 196 -10.38 -12.89 6.26
C VAL A 196 -11.41 -12.53 5.19
N LYS A 197 -12.44 -13.36 4.99
CA LYS A 197 -13.51 -13.05 4.02
C LYS A 197 -14.31 -11.82 4.39
N ASN A 198 -14.55 -11.59 5.69
CA ASN A 198 -15.20 -10.37 6.16
C ASN A 198 -14.31 -9.14 5.94
N ALA A 199 -12.99 -9.26 6.19
CA ALA A 199 -12.03 -8.19 5.90
C ALA A 199 -12.01 -7.85 4.41
N HIS A 200 -11.96 -8.86 3.54
CA HIS A 200 -12.01 -8.68 2.08
C HIS A 200 -13.29 -7.98 1.63
N LYS A 201 -14.46 -8.42 2.12
CA LYS A 201 -15.73 -7.77 1.81
C LYS A 201 -15.74 -6.29 2.19
N LYS A 202 -15.14 -5.93 3.34
CA LYS A 202 -15.04 -4.52 3.78
C LYS A 202 -14.12 -3.72 2.85
N ILE A 203 -12.99 -4.26 2.40
CA ILE A 203 -12.11 -3.60 1.41
C ILE A 203 -12.84 -3.36 0.09
N LEU A 204 -13.61 -4.33 -0.42
CA LEU A 204 -14.38 -4.15 -1.65
C LEU A 204 -15.42 -3.04 -1.53
N ILE A 205 -16.14 -2.98 -0.39
CA ILE A 205 -17.11 -1.92 -0.13
C ILE A 205 -16.40 -0.57 0.00
N SER A 206 -15.28 -0.52 0.72
CA SER A 206 -14.45 0.68 0.86
C SER A 206 -14.02 1.24 -0.49
N ASN A 207 -13.45 0.39 -1.36
CA ASN A 207 -13.00 0.79 -2.69
C ASN A 207 -14.16 1.33 -3.54
N ARG A 208 -15.33 0.67 -3.47
CA ARG A 208 -16.53 1.12 -4.18
C ARG A 208 -17.01 2.48 -3.69
N LEU A 209 -17.07 2.70 -2.36
CA LEU A 209 -17.50 3.98 -1.80
C LEU A 209 -16.56 5.13 -2.19
N TYR A 210 -15.25 4.88 -2.19
CA TYR A 210 -14.28 5.88 -2.63
C TYR A 210 -14.44 6.22 -4.10
N GLN A 211 -14.62 5.20 -4.95
CA GLN A 211 -14.87 5.40 -6.39
C GLN A 211 -16.20 6.13 -6.64
N GLU A 212 -17.27 5.80 -5.91
CA GLU A 212 -18.54 6.52 -5.99
C GLU A 212 -18.39 8.00 -5.60
N ALA A 213 -17.57 8.29 -4.56
CA ALA A 213 -17.30 9.67 -4.17
C ALA A 213 -16.56 10.45 -5.28
N GLU A 214 -15.56 9.83 -5.91
CA GLU A 214 -14.85 10.42 -7.05
C GLU A 214 -15.76 10.56 -8.27
N ASP A 215 -16.59 9.57 -8.56
CA ASP A 215 -17.55 9.64 -9.68
C ASP A 215 -18.57 10.78 -9.48
N ILE A 216 -19.11 10.96 -8.26
CA ILE A 216 -20.00 12.08 -7.95
C ILE A 216 -19.27 13.41 -8.18
N LEU A 217 -18.05 13.56 -7.65
CA LEU A 217 -17.22 14.74 -7.86
C LEU A 217 -17.08 15.07 -9.35
N LEU A 218 -16.65 14.09 -10.15
CA LEU A 218 -16.36 14.30 -11.57
C LEU A 218 -17.64 14.54 -12.41
N ILE A 219 -18.77 13.93 -12.03
CA ILE A 219 -20.07 14.14 -12.71
C ILE A 219 -20.59 15.55 -12.42
N GLU A 220 -20.66 15.94 -11.16
CA GLU A 220 -21.19 17.25 -10.74
C GLU A 220 -20.34 18.42 -11.30
N LEU A 221 -19.05 18.21 -11.46
CA LEU A 221 -18.14 19.17 -12.08
C LEU A 221 -18.06 19.07 -13.61
N HIS A 222 -18.80 18.16 -14.23
CA HIS A 222 -18.74 17.87 -15.67
C HIS A 222 -17.35 17.45 -16.18
N PHE A 223 -16.56 16.79 -15.33
CA PHE A 223 -15.21 16.29 -15.65
C PHE A 223 -15.18 14.82 -16.07
N LYS A 224 -16.29 14.08 -16.00
CA LYS A 224 -16.29 12.63 -16.30
C LYS A 224 -15.71 12.33 -17.69
N ASP A 225 -16.10 13.10 -18.69
CA ASP A 225 -15.68 12.94 -20.09
C ASP A 225 -14.46 13.80 -20.46
N PHE A 226 -13.85 14.48 -19.48
CA PHE A 226 -12.66 15.27 -19.73
C PHE A 226 -11.49 14.36 -20.12
N LYS A 227 -11.01 14.55 -21.37
CA LYS A 227 -9.85 13.85 -21.92
C LYS A 227 -8.69 14.83 -22.06
N GLN A 228 -7.52 14.39 -21.65
CA GLN A 228 -6.31 15.16 -21.84
C GLN A 228 -6.00 15.26 -23.34
N SER A 229 -5.65 16.47 -23.81
CA SER A 229 -5.16 16.65 -25.17
C SER A 229 -3.84 15.90 -25.37
N ARG A 230 -3.69 15.25 -26.51
CA ARG A 230 -2.45 14.59 -26.95
C ARG A 230 -1.63 15.46 -27.90
N GLU A 231 -2.01 16.72 -28.10
CA GLU A 231 -1.29 17.62 -28.96
C GLU A 231 0.11 17.89 -28.41
N ALA A 232 1.12 17.62 -29.23
CA ALA A 232 2.53 17.75 -28.84
C ALA A 232 3.06 19.20 -28.98
N VAL A 233 2.28 20.11 -29.57
CA VAL A 233 2.71 21.50 -29.84
C VAL A 233 1.75 22.46 -29.13
N SER A 234 2.31 23.35 -28.30
CA SER A 234 1.61 24.48 -27.69
C SER A 234 2.32 25.77 -28.05
N VAL A 235 1.59 26.78 -28.53
CA VAL A 235 2.13 28.09 -28.89
C VAL A 235 1.79 29.06 -27.74
N LYS A 236 2.81 29.69 -27.16
CA LYS A 236 2.72 30.63 -26.06
C LYS A 236 3.27 31.99 -26.43
N ARG A 237 2.74 33.05 -25.79
CA ARG A 237 3.27 34.41 -25.93
C ARG A 237 4.47 34.60 -24.99
N PHE A 238 5.37 35.49 -25.30
CA PHE A 238 6.50 35.82 -24.42
C PHE A 238 6.02 36.33 -23.04
N SER A 239 4.88 37.04 -22.99
CA SER A 239 4.24 37.47 -21.73
C SER A 239 3.91 36.29 -20.79
N ASP A 240 3.58 35.11 -21.33
CA ASP A 240 3.22 33.94 -20.54
C ASP A 240 4.44 33.41 -19.77
N PHE A 241 5.62 33.45 -20.42
CA PHE A 241 6.90 33.12 -19.77
C PHE A 241 7.28 34.13 -18.69
N ALA A 242 7.06 35.42 -18.94
CA ALA A 242 7.39 36.48 -17.99
C ALA A 242 6.54 36.38 -16.73
N SER A 243 5.28 35.95 -16.82
CA SER A 243 4.37 35.82 -15.69
C SER A 243 4.62 34.55 -14.84
N SER A 244 5.03 33.45 -15.49
CA SER A 244 5.23 32.16 -14.80
C SER A 244 6.66 31.98 -14.27
N GLY A 245 7.65 32.67 -14.84
CA GLY A 245 9.07 32.45 -14.56
C GLY A 245 9.61 31.11 -15.06
N ARG A 246 8.81 30.34 -15.84
CA ARG A 246 9.13 28.99 -16.33
C ARG A 246 9.43 29.05 -17.84
N LEU A 247 10.39 28.22 -18.30
CA LEU A 247 10.77 28.09 -19.72
C LEU A 247 10.73 26.64 -20.21
N ASP A 248 10.34 25.70 -19.37
CA ASP A 248 10.26 24.26 -19.68
C ASP A 248 8.98 23.95 -20.49
N ALA A 249 9.11 23.21 -21.56
CA ALA A 249 7.99 22.87 -22.46
C ALA A 249 6.87 22.09 -21.79
N GLU A 250 7.21 21.23 -20.80
CA GLU A 250 6.25 20.43 -20.03
C GLU A 250 5.21 21.31 -19.31
N TYR A 251 5.64 22.43 -18.69
CA TYR A 251 4.77 23.36 -18.00
C TYR A 251 3.69 23.96 -18.92
N TYR A 252 3.98 24.12 -20.21
CA TYR A 252 3.11 24.78 -21.20
C TYR A 252 2.33 23.78 -22.08
N HIS A 253 2.26 22.50 -21.68
CA HIS A 253 1.50 21.53 -22.44
C HIS A 253 0.01 21.90 -22.47
N ILE A 254 -0.62 21.80 -23.65
CA ILE A 254 -2.01 22.21 -23.90
C ILE A 254 -3.03 21.53 -22.95
N LYS A 255 -2.74 20.33 -22.45
CA LYS A 255 -3.59 19.61 -21.49
C LYS A 255 -3.88 20.42 -20.22
N TYR A 256 -2.92 21.26 -19.79
CA TYR A 256 -3.07 22.11 -18.59
C TYR A 256 -3.93 23.33 -18.85
N ASP A 257 -3.83 23.93 -20.04
CA ASP A 257 -4.70 25.04 -20.41
C ASP A 257 -6.16 24.55 -20.50
N ASN A 258 -6.40 23.40 -21.15
CA ASN A 258 -7.73 22.81 -21.26
C ASN A 258 -8.30 22.44 -19.86
N LEU A 259 -7.46 21.99 -18.94
CA LEU A 259 -7.86 21.73 -17.55
C LEU A 259 -8.30 23.04 -16.88
N GLU A 260 -7.45 24.08 -16.96
CA GLU A 260 -7.68 25.37 -16.33
C GLU A 260 -8.95 26.04 -16.86
N GLU A 261 -9.16 26.06 -18.19
CA GLU A 261 -10.38 26.54 -18.82
C GLU A 261 -11.63 25.77 -18.32
N LYS A 262 -11.50 24.44 -18.21
CA LYS A 262 -12.58 23.60 -17.73
C LYS A 262 -12.92 23.87 -16.27
N ILE A 263 -11.91 24.05 -15.39
CA ILE A 263 -12.14 24.43 -13.99
C ILE A 263 -12.81 25.81 -13.92
N LYS A 264 -12.34 26.77 -14.70
CA LYS A 264 -12.91 28.14 -14.74
C LYS A 264 -14.30 28.22 -15.30
N SER A 265 -14.80 27.17 -15.96
CA SER A 265 -16.18 27.08 -16.44
C SER A 265 -17.20 26.76 -15.36
N VAL A 266 -16.77 26.39 -14.16
CA VAL A 266 -17.60 26.14 -12.96
C VAL A 266 -17.21 27.10 -11.85
N SER A 267 -17.94 27.09 -10.73
CA SER A 267 -17.53 27.86 -9.53
C SER A 267 -16.22 27.32 -8.99
N TYR A 268 -15.24 28.16 -8.75
CA TYR A 268 -13.94 27.77 -8.20
C TYR A 268 -13.36 28.86 -7.30
N LYS A 269 -12.40 28.47 -6.47
CA LYS A 269 -11.49 29.37 -5.72
C LYS A 269 -10.07 28.87 -5.87
N THR A 270 -9.08 29.73 -5.66
CA THR A 270 -7.70 29.30 -5.51
C THR A 270 -7.47 28.73 -4.11
N VAL A 271 -6.45 27.91 -3.93
CA VAL A 271 -6.02 27.52 -2.58
C VAL A 271 -5.63 28.77 -1.79
N ALA A 272 -5.02 29.79 -2.41
CA ALA A 272 -4.69 31.08 -1.78
C ALA A 272 -5.93 31.77 -1.19
N ASP A 273 -7.10 31.66 -1.83
CA ASP A 273 -8.35 32.25 -1.33
C ASP A 273 -8.96 31.49 -0.14
N LEU A 274 -8.62 30.21 0.00
CA LEU A 274 -9.20 29.31 1.00
C LEU A 274 -8.26 29.03 2.18
N GLN A 275 -6.94 29.18 1.99
CA GLN A 275 -5.96 28.77 2.98
C GLN A 275 -5.91 29.72 4.18
N THR A 276 -5.91 29.14 5.37
CA THR A 276 -5.54 29.80 6.62
C THR A 276 -4.14 29.42 7.08
N PHE A 277 -3.61 28.33 6.54
CA PHE A 277 -2.25 27.88 6.76
C PHE A 277 -1.78 26.99 5.58
N ASN A 278 -0.52 27.20 5.15
CA ASN A 278 0.10 26.44 4.07
C ASN A 278 1.62 26.45 4.26
N ALA A 279 2.17 25.37 4.81
CA ALA A 279 3.60 25.30 5.07
C ALA A 279 4.08 23.84 5.10
N ARG A 280 5.32 23.60 4.67
CA ARG A 280 6.02 22.32 4.90
C ARG A 280 6.31 22.14 6.39
N GLY A 281 6.30 20.88 6.82
CA GLY A 281 6.80 20.48 8.12
C GLY A 281 8.31 20.65 8.27
N VAL A 282 8.88 20.02 9.27
CA VAL A 282 10.29 20.13 9.63
C VAL A 282 10.96 18.76 9.62
N GLN A 283 12.31 18.72 9.59
CA GLN A 283 13.04 17.47 9.79
C GLN A 283 12.83 17.02 11.24
N PRO A 284 12.19 15.84 11.47
CA PRO A 284 11.86 15.43 12.83
C PRO A 284 13.06 14.81 13.57
N ASP A 285 13.05 14.98 14.90
CA ASP A 285 13.82 14.14 15.79
C ASP A 285 12.97 12.93 16.19
N TYR A 286 13.37 11.75 15.73
CA TYR A 286 12.65 10.50 16.02
C TYR A 286 13.04 9.95 17.38
N ILE A 287 12.06 9.78 18.25
CA ILE A 287 12.22 9.27 19.61
C ILE A 287 11.30 8.05 19.76
N PRO A 288 11.85 6.82 19.82
CA PRO A 288 11.05 5.60 19.85
C PRO A 288 10.00 5.57 20.96
N ASP A 289 10.35 6.08 22.16
CA ASP A 289 9.45 6.14 23.32
C ASP A 289 8.67 7.48 23.39
N GLY A 290 8.67 8.25 22.31
CA GLY A 290 7.90 9.49 22.20
C GLY A 290 6.39 9.24 22.15
N HIS A 291 5.61 10.25 22.50
CA HIS A 291 4.15 10.17 22.56
C HIS A 291 3.45 11.07 21.52
N ILE A 292 4.19 11.93 20.81
CA ILE A 292 3.66 12.75 19.73
C ILE A 292 3.90 12.05 18.39
N SER A 293 2.85 11.87 17.60
CA SER A 293 2.95 11.26 16.29
C SER A 293 3.69 12.15 15.29
N VAL A 294 4.57 11.55 14.49
CA VAL A 294 5.26 12.19 13.37
C VAL A 294 4.75 11.58 12.07
N ILE A 295 4.24 12.42 11.18
CA ILE A 295 3.70 11.99 9.89
C ILE A 295 4.71 12.32 8.80
N ASN A 296 5.24 11.26 8.20
CA ASN A 296 6.11 11.34 7.03
C ASN A 296 5.31 11.15 5.74
N SER A 297 5.90 11.51 4.63
CA SER A 297 5.32 11.31 3.30
C SER A 297 4.93 9.84 3.00
N LYS A 298 5.67 8.86 3.52
CA LYS A 298 5.36 7.42 3.38
C LYS A 298 4.02 7.02 4.01
N HIS A 299 3.53 7.79 5.01
CA HIS A 299 2.25 7.54 5.67
C HIS A 299 1.05 8.10 4.89
N ILE A 300 1.29 8.92 3.86
CA ILE A 300 0.24 9.47 3.00
C ILE A 300 -0.02 8.45 1.87
N LEU A 301 -0.96 7.54 2.11
CA LEU A 301 -1.32 6.49 1.16
C LEU A 301 -2.29 7.03 0.10
N GLU A 302 -2.59 6.22 -0.90
CA GLU A 302 -3.54 6.59 -1.95
C GLU A 302 -4.97 6.80 -1.39
N ASN A 303 -5.36 5.98 -0.42
CA ASN A 303 -6.72 5.95 0.13
C ASN A 303 -6.71 6.05 1.67
N GLY A 304 -6.08 7.11 2.23
CA GLY A 304 -6.04 7.36 3.66
C GLY A 304 -4.63 7.54 4.22
N LEU A 305 -4.52 7.59 5.52
CA LEU A 305 -3.26 7.66 6.26
C LEU A 305 -2.91 6.31 6.89
N ASP A 306 -1.62 5.99 6.96
CA ASP A 306 -1.11 4.80 7.65
C ASP A 306 -0.90 5.10 9.14
N TYR A 307 -1.99 5.10 9.88
CA TYR A 307 -2.03 5.49 11.30
C TYR A 307 -1.16 4.64 12.22
N ASP A 308 -0.94 3.36 11.88
CA ASP A 308 -0.25 2.42 12.77
C ASP A 308 1.28 2.54 12.70
N ASN A 309 1.78 3.14 11.63
CA ASN A 309 3.21 3.25 11.37
C ASN A 309 3.77 4.67 11.60
N PHE A 310 3.02 5.55 12.26
CA PHE A 310 3.53 6.87 12.60
C PHE A 310 4.73 6.76 13.53
N GLU A 311 5.85 7.35 13.14
CA GLU A 311 6.97 7.54 14.04
C GLU A 311 6.58 8.46 15.20
N LYS A 312 7.45 8.57 16.18
CA LYS A 312 7.18 9.32 17.40
C LYS A 312 8.26 10.36 17.68
N THR A 313 7.86 11.42 18.39
CA THR A 313 8.72 12.44 18.97
C THR A 313 8.17 12.87 20.32
N ASN A 314 8.77 13.86 20.97
CA ASN A 314 8.36 14.36 22.29
C ASN A 314 7.69 15.73 22.22
N SER A 315 7.11 16.16 23.35
CA SER A 315 6.46 17.46 23.48
C SER A 315 7.40 18.66 23.40
N GLU A 316 8.69 18.48 23.67
CA GLU A 316 9.68 19.55 23.57
C GLU A 316 9.91 19.92 22.10
N PHE A 317 10.09 18.90 21.24
CA PHE A 317 10.21 19.10 19.81
C PHE A 317 8.98 19.78 19.22
N LEU A 318 7.77 19.39 19.65
CA LEU A 318 6.53 20.01 19.22
C LEU A 318 6.47 21.51 19.56
N LYS A 319 6.85 21.90 20.79
CA LYS A 319 6.87 23.31 21.24
C LYS A 319 7.86 24.16 20.44
N GLN A 320 8.99 23.58 20.03
CA GLN A 320 10.00 24.27 19.23
C GLN A 320 9.61 24.42 17.77
N ASN A 321 8.65 23.59 17.28
CA ASN A 321 8.28 23.49 15.88
C ASN A 321 6.78 23.69 15.62
N GLU A 322 6.19 24.73 16.18
CA GLU A 322 4.76 25.03 16.08
C GLU A 322 4.24 25.13 14.63
N LYS A 323 5.09 25.52 13.69
CA LYS A 323 4.76 25.57 12.26
C LYS A 323 4.54 24.20 11.62
N ALA A 324 5.02 23.13 12.24
CA ALA A 324 4.88 21.77 11.76
C ALA A 324 3.72 21.01 12.45
N VAL A 325 2.95 21.69 13.29
CA VAL A 325 1.83 21.08 14.03
C VAL A 325 0.65 20.83 13.14
N ILE A 326 0.29 19.54 13.02
CA ILE A 326 -0.91 19.06 12.35
C ILE A 326 -2.07 19.07 13.35
N ARG A 327 -3.24 19.50 12.87
CA ARG A 327 -4.49 19.54 13.63
C ARG A 327 -5.59 18.78 12.86
N GLU A 328 -6.64 18.41 13.56
CA GLU A 328 -7.82 17.83 12.92
C GLU A 328 -8.31 18.71 11.75
N ASN A 329 -8.67 18.06 10.65
CA ASN A 329 -9.10 18.66 9.39
C ASN A 329 -7.99 19.35 8.56
N ASP A 330 -6.72 19.28 8.96
CA ASP A 330 -5.64 19.66 8.06
C ASP A 330 -5.52 18.65 6.91
N ILE A 331 -5.20 19.13 5.72
CA ILE A 331 -4.88 18.30 4.56
C ILE A 331 -3.37 18.14 4.49
N LEU A 332 -2.90 16.90 4.51
CA LEU A 332 -1.48 16.57 4.41
C LEU A 332 -1.14 16.24 2.97
N VAL A 333 -0.25 17.02 2.37
CA VAL A 333 0.15 16.87 0.98
C VAL A 333 1.58 16.32 0.90
N TYR A 334 1.76 15.24 0.16
CA TYR A 334 3.07 14.64 -0.14
C TYR A 334 3.84 15.55 -1.11
N THR A 335 5.00 16.09 -0.72
CA THR A 335 5.67 17.14 -1.48
C THR A 335 6.95 16.74 -2.19
N THR A 336 7.53 15.55 -1.94
CA THR A 336 8.86 15.21 -2.48
C THR A 336 8.99 13.73 -2.82
N GLY A 337 9.12 13.35 -4.09
CA GLY A 337 9.36 11.97 -4.53
C GLY A 337 8.27 11.40 -5.44
N ALA A 338 8.18 10.07 -5.54
CA ALA A 338 7.36 9.38 -6.55
C ALA A 338 5.83 9.60 -6.41
N ASN A 339 5.34 9.98 -5.23
CA ASN A 339 3.93 10.15 -4.95
C ASN A 339 3.53 11.61 -4.66
N VAL A 340 4.30 12.55 -5.21
CA VAL A 340 4.03 13.99 -5.06
C VAL A 340 2.59 14.33 -5.44
N GLY A 341 1.96 15.18 -4.64
CA GLY A 341 0.59 15.64 -4.82
C GLY A 341 -0.48 14.75 -4.19
N ARG A 342 -0.13 13.57 -3.65
CA ARG A 342 -1.10 12.85 -2.81
C ARG A 342 -1.50 13.70 -1.62
N ALA A 343 -2.79 13.77 -1.36
CA ALA A 343 -3.35 14.60 -0.31
C ALA A 343 -4.32 13.79 0.54
N GLN A 344 -4.16 13.82 1.87
CA GLN A 344 -5.06 13.11 2.78
C GLN A 344 -5.48 14.01 3.94
N PRO A 345 -6.78 14.01 4.31
CA PRO A 345 -7.24 14.74 5.48
C PRO A 345 -6.77 14.03 6.76
N TYR A 346 -6.32 14.80 7.72
CA TYR A 346 -6.03 14.32 9.06
C TYR A 346 -7.31 14.40 9.92
N LEU A 347 -7.84 13.25 10.29
CA LEU A 347 -9.17 13.15 10.95
C LEU A 347 -9.09 12.77 12.44
N LEU A 348 -7.88 12.76 13.02
CA LEU A 348 -7.70 12.50 14.45
C LEU A 348 -7.76 13.82 15.23
N SER A 349 -8.32 13.79 16.45
CA SER A 349 -8.35 14.94 17.37
C SER A 349 -6.98 15.23 18.01
N ASP A 350 -6.10 14.20 18.07
CA ASP A 350 -4.75 14.37 18.60
C ASP A 350 -3.87 15.17 17.63
N ILE A 351 -3.05 16.07 18.18
CA ILE A 351 -2.06 16.80 17.39
C ILE A 351 -0.89 15.90 17.00
N ALA A 352 -0.33 16.17 15.82
CA ALA A 352 0.86 15.49 15.30
C ALA A 352 1.85 16.49 14.72
N ILE A 353 3.02 16.02 14.29
CA ILE A 353 4.06 16.81 13.62
C ILE A 353 4.21 16.30 12.18
N ALA A 354 4.26 17.24 11.22
CA ALA A 354 4.61 16.94 9.83
C ALA A 354 6.12 16.93 9.62
N SER A 355 6.61 15.93 8.87
CA SER A 355 8.00 15.92 8.40
C SER A 355 8.21 16.96 7.28
N ASN A 356 9.48 17.23 6.96
CA ASN A 356 9.89 18.18 5.91
C ASN A 356 9.43 17.84 4.49
N HIS A 357 8.95 16.60 4.25
CA HIS A 357 8.40 16.13 2.98
C HIS A 357 6.87 16.09 2.96
N VAL A 358 6.23 16.69 3.98
CA VAL A 358 4.78 16.80 4.10
C VAL A 358 4.43 18.28 4.22
N ASN A 359 3.52 18.76 3.37
CA ASN A 359 2.92 20.07 3.49
C ASN A 359 1.62 19.99 4.28
N ILE A 360 1.44 20.89 5.22
CA ILE A 360 0.18 21.08 5.96
C ILE A 360 -0.60 22.16 5.25
N LEU A 361 -1.78 21.82 4.77
CA LEU A 361 -2.71 22.73 4.14
C LEU A 361 -3.99 22.81 4.98
N ARG A 362 -4.27 23.95 5.56
CA ARG A 362 -5.50 24.25 6.33
C ARG A 362 -6.36 25.19 5.54
N LEU A 363 -7.57 24.75 5.22
CA LEU A 363 -8.54 25.49 4.44
C LEU A 363 -9.74 25.90 5.29
N ASP A 364 -10.37 27.02 4.92
CA ASP A 364 -11.62 27.49 5.50
C ASP A 364 -12.70 27.67 4.42
N GLY A 365 -13.97 27.52 4.81
CA GLY A 365 -15.11 27.67 3.90
C GLY A 365 -15.26 26.54 2.86
N ILE A 366 -14.61 25.40 3.07
CA ILE A 366 -14.73 24.19 2.24
C ILE A 366 -14.55 22.93 3.11
N ASN A 367 -15.26 21.86 2.77
CA ASN A 367 -15.05 20.58 3.45
C ASN A 367 -13.64 20.03 3.15
N PRO A 368 -12.79 19.73 4.17
CA PRO A 368 -11.41 19.31 3.95
C PRO A 368 -11.28 17.95 3.27
N ILE A 369 -12.24 17.04 3.48
CA ILE A 369 -12.24 15.72 2.84
C ILE A 369 -12.59 15.86 1.36
N TYR A 370 -13.56 16.71 1.04
CA TYR A 370 -13.87 17.07 -0.33
C TYR A 370 -12.67 17.70 -1.05
N ALA A 371 -12.02 18.67 -0.41
CA ALA A 371 -10.84 19.32 -0.99
C ALA A 371 -9.68 18.33 -1.19
N ALA A 372 -9.43 17.43 -0.25
CA ALA A 372 -8.43 16.37 -0.40
C ALA A 372 -8.77 15.42 -1.58
N LEU A 373 -10.06 15.08 -1.76
CA LEU A 373 -10.48 14.27 -2.92
C LEU A 373 -10.29 15.02 -4.24
N VAL A 374 -10.58 16.33 -4.30
CA VAL A 374 -10.29 17.16 -5.49
C VAL A 374 -8.80 17.11 -5.82
N LEU A 375 -7.92 17.25 -4.82
CA LEU A 375 -6.46 17.19 -5.00
C LEU A 375 -5.98 15.81 -5.49
N ASN A 376 -6.60 14.74 -5.03
CA ASN A 376 -6.27 13.37 -5.46
C ASN A 376 -6.87 12.98 -6.81
N SER A 377 -7.95 13.64 -7.25
CA SER A 377 -8.60 13.39 -8.54
C SER A 377 -7.73 13.84 -9.71
N LYS A 378 -8.15 13.51 -10.95
CA LYS A 378 -7.47 14.02 -12.15
C LYS A 378 -7.35 15.54 -12.21
N ILE A 379 -8.20 16.29 -11.50
CA ILE A 379 -8.16 17.75 -11.42
C ILE A 379 -6.91 18.21 -10.67
N GLY A 380 -6.68 17.70 -9.46
CA GLY A 380 -5.52 18.06 -8.66
C GLY A 380 -4.21 17.44 -9.16
N ARG A 381 -4.26 16.19 -9.64
CA ARG A 381 -3.09 15.48 -10.17
C ARG A 381 -2.48 16.19 -11.38
N LEU A 382 -3.28 16.70 -12.31
CA LEU A 382 -2.78 17.47 -13.46
C LEU A 382 -2.20 18.83 -13.04
N GLN A 383 -2.76 19.48 -12.03
CA GLN A 383 -2.18 20.71 -11.47
C GLN A 383 -0.84 20.43 -10.78
N THR A 384 -0.75 19.34 -10.03
CA THR A 384 0.51 18.86 -9.45
C THR A 384 1.55 18.56 -10.51
N GLU A 385 1.18 17.82 -11.57
CA GLU A 385 2.09 17.48 -12.67
C GLU A 385 2.65 18.73 -13.35
N ARG A 386 1.80 19.75 -13.58
CA ARG A 386 2.22 21.04 -14.12
C ARG A 386 3.19 21.79 -13.21
N ALA A 387 2.89 21.78 -11.90
CA ALA A 387 3.61 22.60 -10.91
C ALA A 387 4.96 21.99 -10.53
N CYS A 388 5.06 20.65 -10.50
CA CYS A 388 6.27 19.95 -10.06
C CYS A 388 7.52 20.40 -10.80
N THR A 389 8.60 20.53 -10.03
CA THR A 389 9.95 20.82 -10.52
C THR A 389 10.90 19.69 -10.15
N GLY A 390 12.07 19.63 -10.76
CA GLY A 390 13.12 18.65 -10.47
C GLY A 390 13.14 17.47 -11.43
N SER A 391 14.28 17.26 -12.09
CA SER A 391 14.49 16.18 -13.07
C SER A 391 14.79 14.82 -12.43
N ALA A 392 15.41 14.80 -11.25
CA ALA A 392 15.78 13.58 -10.53
C ALA A 392 14.76 13.20 -9.44
N GLN A 393 14.15 14.18 -8.81
CA GLN A 393 13.15 14.00 -7.78
C GLN A 393 12.12 15.13 -7.88
N ALA A 394 10.86 14.77 -8.15
CA ALA A 394 9.78 15.75 -8.24
C ALA A 394 9.56 16.43 -6.89
N GLU A 395 9.42 17.74 -6.91
CA GLU A 395 9.12 18.57 -5.75
C GLU A 395 7.94 19.50 -6.01
N LEU A 396 7.11 19.70 -4.98
CA LEU A 396 5.97 20.59 -4.95
C LEU A 396 6.11 21.54 -3.76
N TYR A 397 6.11 22.85 -3.98
CA TYR A 397 6.28 23.85 -2.93
C TYR A 397 4.93 24.43 -2.46
N PRO A 398 4.86 24.98 -1.24
CA PRO A 398 3.66 25.66 -0.76
C PRO A 398 3.20 26.79 -1.70
N SER A 399 4.15 27.53 -2.30
CA SER A 399 3.87 28.56 -3.32
C SER A 399 3.21 28.03 -4.59
N ASP A 400 3.47 26.78 -4.92
CA ASP A 400 2.81 26.14 -6.07
C ASP A 400 1.40 25.68 -5.69
N ILE A 401 1.25 25.10 -4.49
CA ILE A 401 -0.03 24.61 -3.97
C ILE A 401 -1.04 25.76 -3.84
N GLU A 402 -0.62 26.95 -3.41
CA GLU A 402 -1.53 28.12 -3.27
C GLU A 402 -2.15 28.58 -4.59
N GLN A 403 -1.52 28.24 -5.74
CA GLN A 403 -2.04 28.56 -7.07
C GLN A 403 -3.07 27.53 -7.58
N PHE A 404 -3.25 26.42 -6.90
CA PHE A 404 -4.17 25.38 -7.35
C PHE A 404 -5.61 25.89 -7.31
N LEU A 405 -6.35 25.55 -8.36
CA LEU A 405 -7.76 25.87 -8.50
C LEU A 405 -8.59 24.71 -7.91
N ILE A 406 -9.45 25.04 -6.96
CA ILE A 406 -10.37 24.11 -6.33
C ILE A 406 -11.79 24.43 -6.80
N PRO A 407 -12.43 23.56 -7.61
CA PRO A 407 -13.83 23.71 -7.95
C PRO A 407 -14.69 23.62 -6.67
N ILE A 408 -15.73 24.45 -6.60
CA ILE A 408 -16.59 24.54 -5.41
C ILE A 408 -17.98 24.02 -5.75
N LEU A 409 -18.32 22.86 -5.23
CA LEU A 409 -19.70 22.34 -5.26
C LEU A 409 -20.55 22.92 -4.12
N PRO A 410 -21.88 22.87 -4.21
CA PRO A 410 -22.77 23.16 -3.09
C PRO A 410 -22.43 22.31 -1.86
N GLU A 411 -22.65 22.87 -0.68
CA GLU A 411 -22.25 22.27 0.62
C GLU A 411 -22.86 20.86 0.80
N ASP A 412 -24.11 20.65 0.45
CA ASP A 412 -24.78 19.34 0.52
C ASP A 412 -24.10 18.28 -0.34
N LYS A 413 -23.54 18.68 -1.50
CA LYS A 413 -22.76 17.77 -2.37
C LYS A 413 -21.39 17.49 -1.78
N GLN A 414 -20.72 18.49 -1.21
CA GLN A 414 -19.44 18.29 -0.53
C GLN A 414 -19.59 17.31 0.65
N GLU A 415 -20.66 17.47 1.47
CA GLU A 415 -20.95 16.56 2.58
C GLU A 415 -21.26 15.14 2.10
N THR A 416 -22.06 14.99 1.04
CA THR A 416 -22.36 13.66 0.46
C THR A 416 -21.09 12.93 0.03
N ILE A 417 -20.17 13.65 -0.63
CA ILE A 417 -18.87 13.12 -1.06
C ILE A 417 -18.01 12.78 0.16
N ALA A 418 -17.90 13.71 1.12
CA ALA A 418 -17.09 13.54 2.33
C ALA A 418 -17.54 12.33 3.15
N GLU A 419 -18.85 12.11 3.30
CA GLU A 419 -19.39 11.00 4.05
C GLU A 419 -19.03 9.65 3.42
N LYS A 420 -19.08 9.52 2.07
CA LYS A 420 -18.65 8.32 1.37
C LYS A 420 -17.16 8.03 1.58
N VAL A 421 -16.32 9.07 1.53
CA VAL A 421 -14.88 8.94 1.79
C VAL A 421 -14.63 8.52 3.25
N LYS A 422 -15.31 9.13 4.24
CA LYS A 422 -15.22 8.74 5.66
C LYS A 422 -15.60 7.28 5.87
N GLN A 423 -16.73 6.85 5.30
CA GLN A 423 -17.17 5.45 5.35
C GLN A 423 -16.16 4.50 4.71
N SER A 424 -15.57 4.90 3.57
CA SER A 424 -14.51 4.14 2.92
C SER A 424 -13.31 3.95 3.87
N PHE A 425 -12.84 5.01 4.51
CA PHE A 425 -11.71 4.94 5.46
C PHE A 425 -12.04 4.08 6.67
N ALA A 426 -13.22 4.22 7.26
CA ALA A 426 -13.66 3.41 8.39
C ALA A 426 -13.66 1.91 8.05
N LEU A 427 -14.24 1.52 6.90
CA LEU A 427 -14.27 0.13 6.44
C LEU A 427 -12.87 -0.43 6.19
N ARG A 428 -11.93 0.40 5.73
CA ARG A 428 -10.53 0.00 5.52
C ARG A 428 -9.84 -0.28 6.85
N THR A 429 -10.07 0.56 7.86
CA THR A 429 -9.57 0.35 9.22
C THR A 429 -10.16 -0.94 9.82
N GLU A 430 -11.47 -1.14 9.74
CA GLU A 430 -12.13 -2.35 10.22
C GLU A 430 -11.62 -3.62 9.50
N SER A 431 -11.32 -3.53 8.20
CA SER A 431 -10.72 -4.64 7.46
C SER A 431 -9.33 -4.98 7.99
N LYS A 432 -8.50 -3.97 8.27
CA LYS A 432 -7.16 -4.14 8.84
C LYS A 432 -7.22 -4.79 10.23
N GLU A 433 -8.14 -4.32 11.09
CA GLU A 433 -8.37 -4.90 12.42
C GLU A 433 -8.76 -6.38 12.34
N LEU A 434 -9.62 -6.77 11.40
CA LEU A 434 -10.01 -8.17 11.19
C LEU A 434 -8.82 -9.04 10.76
N ILE A 435 -7.92 -8.52 9.91
CA ILE A 435 -6.70 -9.21 9.50
C ILE A 435 -5.75 -9.38 10.70
N GLU A 436 -5.51 -8.33 11.47
CA GLU A 436 -4.65 -8.43 12.67
C GLU A 436 -5.24 -9.38 13.71
N MET A 437 -6.57 -9.38 13.89
CA MET A 437 -7.26 -10.36 14.73
C MET A 437 -7.06 -11.80 14.21
N ALA A 438 -7.14 -12.03 12.91
CA ALA A 438 -6.92 -13.34 12.32
C ALA A 438 -5.47 -13.82 12.54
N LYS A 439 -4.47 -12.95 12.32
CA LYS A 439 -3.05 -13.23 12.53
C LYS A 439 -2.78 -13.59 14.00
N LYS A 440 -3.23 -12.73 14.92
CA LYS A 440 -3.08 -12.96 16.35
C LYS A 440 -3.74 -14.28 16.79
N LYS A 441 -4.93 -14.58 16.28
CA LYS A 441 -5.63 -15.83 16.59
C LYS A 441 -4.82 -17.06 16.17
N VAL A 442 -4.17 -17.04 15.02
CA VAL A 442 -3.28 -18.13 14.55
C VAL A 442 -2.04 -18.23 15.45
N GLU A 443 -1.45 -17.10 15.83
CA GLU A 443 -0.30 -17.07 16.73
C GLU A 443 -0.60 -17.62 18.13
N ASP A 444 -1.72 -17.21 18.69
CA ASP A 444 -2.18 -17.65 20.00
C ASP A 444 -2.49 -19.16 20.01
N GLU A 445 -3.17 -19.69 18.98
CA GLU A 445 -3.47 -21.12 18.85
C GLU A 445 -2.20 -21.98 18.77
N ILE A 446 -1.23 -21.58 17.94
CA ILE A 446 0.06 -22.27 17.85
C ILE A 446 0.76 -22.27 19.23
N TYR A 447 0.76 -21.14 19.91
CA TYR A 447 1.39 -21.00 21.22
C TYR A 447 0.72 -21.87 22.29
N GLU A 448 -0.60 -21.87 22.39
CA GLU A 448 -1.33 -22.68 23.39
C GLU A 448 -1.19 -24.18 23.12
N MET A 449 -1.32 -24.63 21.86
CA MET A 449 -1.09 -26.03 21.52
C MET A 449 0.33 -26.50 21.82
N SER A 450 1.32 -25.60 21.64
CA SER A 450 2.72 -25.92 21.96
C SER A 450 2.93 -26.18 23.46
N LYS A 451 2.20 -25.46 24.33
CA LYS A 451 2.26 -25.66 25.79
C LYS A 451 1.54 -26.94 26.24
N GLU A 452 0.35 -27.22 25.71
CA GLU A 452 -0.39 -28.42 26.06
C GLU A 452 0.40 -29.70 25.81
N ASN A 453 1.25 -29.72 24.79
CA ASN A 453 2.10 -30.85 24.45
C ASN A 453 3.39 -30.93 25.30
N ASP A 454 3.73 -29.93 26.11
CA ASP A 454 4.79 -30.00 27.12
C ASP A 454 4.39 -30.79 28.39
N PHE A 455 3.07 -31.01 28.59
CA PHE A 455 2.52 -31.75 29.76
C PHE A 455 2.17 -33.20 29.43
N LYS A 456 2.37 -33.65 28.18
CA LYS A 456 2.20 -35.03 27.75
C LYS A 456 3.56 -35.72 27.54
#